data_d5b997a46b659d7c6dd1e19200de3b6d
#
_entry.id   d5b997a46b659d7c6dd1e19200de3b6d
#
_cell.length_a   1.000
_cell.length_b   1.000
_cell.length_c   1.000
_cell.angle_alpha   90.00
_cell.angle_beta   90.00
_cell.angle_gamma   90.00
#
_symmetry.space_group_name_H-M   'P 1'
#
loop_
_entity.id
_entity.type
_entity.pdbx_description
1 polymer ?
#
loop_
_entity_poly.entity_id
_entity_poly.type
_entity_poly.pdbx_seq_one_letter_code
_entity_poly.pdbx_strand_id
1 'polypeptide(L)'
;MIAYMEGLSLTEADNLKKTISKLFRQTCIVQMRYDPVTLVPRDNPDYEIFVRHKGFIEDYLSVLGCELVHDPQEHIFRLKGEGVEAEKISLTTTIIILLARIIYRDKILGEGLEATVTNLEELRTYGKNTNLLNRK
;
A
#
# COMPACT_ATOMS: atom_id res chain seq x y z
N MET A 1 -18.16 -20.46 11.42
CA MET A 1 -17.77 -19.63 10.26
C MET A 1 -18.82 -18.56 10.03
N ILE A 2 -18.41 -17.39 9.60
CA ILE A 2 -19.32 -16.29 9.33
C ILE A 2 -20.18 -16.61 8.10
N ALA A 3 -21.51 -16.39 8.20
CA ALA A 3 -22.44 -16.77 7.15
C ALA A 3 -22.11 -16.20 5.76
N TYR A 4 -21.58 -14.97 5.72
CA TYR A 4 -21.16 -14.35 4.47
C TYR A 4 -20.09 -15.20 3.76
N MET A 5 -19.13 -15.70 4.51
CA MET A 5 -18.04 -16.53 3.97
C MET A 5 -18.52 -17.86 3.46
N GLU A 6 -19.57 -18.42 4.08
CA GLU A 6 -20.15 -19.70 3.67
C GLU A 6 -20.87 -19.61 2.32
N GLY A 7 -21.36 -18.42 1.97
CA GLY A 7 -21.98 -18.18 0.67
C GLY A 7 -21.01 -18.01 -0.49
N LEU A 8 -19.70 -17.94 -0.22
CA LEU A 8 -18.67 -17.79 -1.24
C LEU A 8 -18.11 -19.14 -1.68
N SER A 9 -17.53 -19.20 -2.89
CA SER A 9 -16.76 -20.36 -3.30
C SER A 9 -15.55 -20.51 -2.36
N LEU A 10 -15.00 -21.73 -2.27
CA LEU A 10 -13.82 -21.97 -1.44
C LEU A 10 -12.64 -21.10 -1.86
N THR A 11 -12.44 -20.94 -3.15
CA THR A 11 -11.35 -20.10 -3.70
C THR A 11 -11.56 -18.64 -3.32
N GLU A 12 -12.77 -18.12 -3.48
CA GLU A 12 -13.08 -16.73 -3.18
C GLU A 12 -12.96 -16.44 -1.67
N ALA A 13 -13.48 -17.34 -0.85
CA ALA A 13 -13.36 -17.22 0.61
C ALA A 13 -11.89 -17.22 1.06
N ASP A 14 -11.07 -18.09 0.47
CA ASP A 14 -9.65 -18.16 0.79
C ASP A 14 -8.91 -16.90 0.36
N ASN A 15 -9.21 -16.38 -0.83
CA ASN A 15 -8.62 -15.13 -1.31
C ASN A 15 -9.01 -13.95 -0.43
N LEU A 16 -10.27 -13.90 0.01
CA LEU A 16 -10.75 -12.85 0.90
C LEU A 16 -10.02 -12.88 2.25
N LYS A 17 -9.83 -14.06 2.83
CA LYS A 17 -9.07 -14.22 4.08
C LYS A 17 -7.63 -13.73 3.93
N LYS A 18 -6.97 -14.12 2.85
CA LYS A 18 -5.59 -13.73 2.58
C LYS A 18 -5.46 -12.23 2.38
N THR A 19 -6.40 -11.63 1.68
CA THR A 19 -6.39 -10.19 1.38
C THR A 19 -6.62 -9.36 2.64
N ILE A 20 -7.55 -9.77 3.50
CA ILE A 20 -7.78 -9.11 4.80
C ILE A 20 -6.52 -9.22 5.67
N SER A 21 -5.86 -10.38 5.69
CA SER A 21 -4.61 -10.55 6.42
C SER A 21 -3.50 -9.64 5.92
N LYS A 22 -3.42 -9.44 4.61
CA LYS A 22 -2.47 -8.48 4.02
C LYS A 22 -2.75 -7.05 4.47
N LEU A 23 -4.03 -6.67 4.57
CA LEU A 23 -4.40 -5.34 5.05
C LEU A 23 -3.82 -5.08 6.44
N PHE A 24 -3.93 -6.04 7.35
CA PHE A 24 -3.38 -5.89 8.70
C PHE A 24 -1.85 -5.79 8.73
N ARG A 25 -1.17 -6.43 7.78
CA ARG A 25 0.29 -6.37 7.69
C ARG A 25 0.80 -5.11 7.02
N GLN A 26 0.11 -4.66 5.97
CA GLN A 26 0.56 -3.54 5.13
C GLN A 26 -0.13 -2.23 5.47
N THR A 27 -1.26 -2.29 6.19
CA THR A 27 -2.15 -1.16 6.52
C THR A 27 -2.77 -0.45 5.33
N CYS A 28 -2.42 -0.82 4.12
CA CYS A 28 -3.05 -0.28 2.91
C CYS A 28 -3.04 -1.29 1.76
N ILE A 29 -3.99 -1.15 0.86
CA ILE A 29 -4.09 -1.92 -0.38
C ILE A 29 -4.22 -0.93 -1.53
N VAL A 30 -3.32 -1.00 -2.49
CA VAL A 30 -3.30 -0.11 -3.66
C VAL A 30 -3.85 -0.82 -4.90
N GLN A 31 -4.41 -0.05 -5.83
CA GLN A 31 -4.99 -0.60 -7.06
C GLN A 31 -3.94 -1.21 -7.99
N MET A 32 -2.79 -0.56 -8.09
CA MET A 32 -1.74 -1.01 -9.01
C MET A 32 -0.45 -1.26 -8.26
N ARG A 33 0.26 -2.29 -8.68
CA ARG A 33 1.60 -2.61 -8.23
C ARG A 33 2.55 -2.49 -9.41
N TYR A 34 3.80 -2.18 -9.13
CA TYR A 34 4.84 -2.08 -10.16
C TYR A 34 5.82 -3.21 -10.00
N ASP A 35 6.20 -3.81 -11.13
CA ASP A 35 7.26 -4.79 -11.13
C ASP A 35 8.56 -4.13 -10.64
N PRO A 36 9.26 -4.70 -9.64
CA PRO A 36 10.44 -4.05 -9.06
C PRO A 36 11.63 -3.94 -10.01
N VAL A 37 11.66 -4.74 -11.07
CA VAL A 37 12.77 -4.73 -12.04
C VAL A 37 12.41 -3.90 -13.27
N THR A 38 11.25 -4.18 -13.89
CA THR A 38 10.83 -3.54 -15.14
C THR A 38 10.06 -2.25 -14.95
N LEU A 39 9.54 -2.01 -13.73
CA LEU A 39 8.67 -0.88 -13.38
C LEU A 39 7.36 -0.84 -14.20
N VAL A 40 6.97 -1.98 -14.78
CA VAL A 40 5.70 -2.09 -15.52
C VAL A 40 4.54 -2.15 -14.52
N PRO A 41 3.51 -1.28 -14.67
CA PRO A 41 2.34 -1.34 -13.79
C PRO A 41 1.51 -2.59 -14.03
N ARG A 42 1.03 -3.19 -12.94
CA ARG A 42 0.16 -4.37 -12.96
C ARG A 42 -0.98 -4.16 -11.99
N ASP A 43 -2.17 -4.62 -12.35
CA ASP A 43 -3.32 -4.56 -11.47
C ASP A 43 -3.09 -5.42 -10.23
N ASN A 44 -3.51 -4.90 -9.09
CA ASN A 44 -3.46 -5.64 -7.83
C ASN A 44 -4.80 -6.35 -7.62
N PRO A 45 -4.87 -7.68 -7.73
CA PRO A 45 -6.12 -8.41 -7.55
C PRO A 45 -6.73 -8.23 -6.16
N ASP A 46 -5.91 -7.92 -5.15
CA ASP A 46 -6.41 -7.68 -3.79
C ASP A 46 -7.32 -6.43 -3.74
N TYR A 47 -7.01 -5.40 -4.54
CA TYR A 47 -7.85 -4.21 -4.60
C TYR A 47 -9.26 -4.54 -5.08
N GLU A 48 -9.38 -5.37 -6.12
CA GLU A 48 -10.68 -5.79 -6.65
C GLU A 48 -11.48 -6.58 -5.62
N ILE A 49 -10.81 -7.41 -4.82
CA ILE A 49 -11.46 -8.16 -3.74
C ILE A 49 -12.02 -7.20 -2.71
N PHE A 50 -11.28 -6.14 -2.35
CA PHE A 50 -11.76 -5.11 -1.42
C PHE A 50 -12.95 -4.33 -1.98
N VAL A 51 -12.95 -3.99 -3.27
CA VAL A 51 -14.07 -3.32 -3.91
C VAL A 51 -15.32 -4.22 -3.87
N ARG A 52 -15.15 -5.49 -4.21
CA ARG A 52 -16.24 -6.46 -4.29
C ARG A 52 -16.87 -6.75 -2.93
N HIS A 53 -16.06 -6.85 -1.89
CA HIS A 53 -16.49 -7.24 -0.55
C HIS A 53 -16.41 -6.11 0.47
N LYS A 54 -16.46 -4.87 0.00
CA LYS A 54 -16.26 -3.68 0.85
C LYS A 54 -17.17 -3.65 2.07
N GLY A 55 -18.48 -3.88 1.87
CA GLY A 55 -19.45 -3.84 2.97
C GLY A 55 -19.15 -4.86 4.06
N PHE A 56 -18.83 -6.09 3.66
CA PHE A 56 -18.47 -7.14 4.61
C PHE A 56 -17.19 -6.80 5.36
N ILE A 57 -16.18 -6.28 4.65
CA ILE A 57 -14.89 -5.95 5.27
C ILE A 57 -15.08 -4.82 6.28
N GLU A 58 -15.86 -3.80 5.94
CA GLU A 58 -16.18 -2.70 6.87
C GLU A 58 -16.85 -3.22 8.14
N ASP A 59 -17.84 -4.10 7.99
CA ASP A 59 -18.53 -4.69 9.13
C ASP A 59 -17.60 -5.52 10.00
N TYR A 60 -16.76 -6.34 9.36
CA TYR A 60 -15.78 -7.17 10.08
C TYR A 60 -14.79 -6.31 10.86
N LEU A 61 -14.28 -5.25 10.24
CA LEU A 61 -13.32 -4.36 10.90
C LEU A 61 -13.96 -3.57 12.04
N SER A 62 -15.24 -3.24 11.94
CA SER A 62 -15.94 -2.51 13.02
C SER A 62 -15.99 -3.30 14.31
N VAL A 63 -16.05 -4.64 14.24
CA VAL A 63 -15.98 -5.52 15.41
C VAL A 63 -14.65 -5.37 16.13
N LEU A 64 -13.59 -5.08 15.40
CA LEU A 64 -12.23 -4.91 15.94
C LEU A 64 -11.93 -3.45 16.33
N GLY A 65 -12.90 -2.54 16.22
CA GLY A 65 -12.67 -1.12 16.46
C GLY A 65 -11.89 -0.44 15.35
N CYS A 66 -11.87 -1.04 14.17
CA CYS A 66 -11.14 -0.52 13.02
C CYS A 66 -12.08 -0.02 11.92
N GLU A 67 -11.56 0.80 11.05
CA GLU A 67 -12.28 1.39 9.94
C GLU A 67 -11.50 1.21 8.64
N LEU A 68 -12.24 0.91 7.56
CA LEU A 68 -11.67 0.85 6.22
C LEU A 68 -11.92 2.19 5.53
N VAL A 69 -10.85 2.90 5.20
CA VAL A 69 -10.93 4.18 4.49
C VAL A 69 -10.59 3.95 3.02
N HIS A 70 -11.55 4.24 2.14
CA HIS A 70 -11.36 4.13 0.70
C HIS A 70 -11.20 5.53 0.10
N ASP A 71 -10.07 5.75 -0.58
CA ASP A 71 -9.86 6.95 -1.37
C ASP A 71 -10.01 6.59 -2.85
N PRO A 72 -11.16 6.90 -3.48
CA PRO A 72 -11.38 6.52 -4.87
C PRO A 72 -10.55 7.30 -5.87
N GLN A 73 -10.05 8.49 -5.50
CA GLN A 73 -9.19 9.27 -6.40
C GLN A 73 -7.77 8.70 -6.47
N GLU A 74 -7.24 8.31 -5.33
CA GLU A 74 -5.91 7.71 -5.23
C GLU A 74 -5.94 6.20 -5.43
N HIS A 75 -7.13 5.59 -5.51
CA HIS A 75 -7.31 4.14 -5.66
C HIS A 75 -6.60 3.36 -4.57
N ILE A 76 -6.88 3.69 -3.33
CA ILE A 76 -6.26 3.05 -2.18
C ILE A 76 -7.28 2.77 -1.07
N PHE A 77 -7.12 1.62 -0.42
CA PHE A 77 -7.81 1.31 0.84
C PHE A 77 -6.81 1.39 1.97
N ARG A 78 -7.19 2.01 3.07
CA ARG A 78 -6.35 2.13 4.26
C ARG A 78 -7.07 1.61 5.49
N LEU A 79 -6.31 0.98 6.37
CA LEU A 79 -6.79 0.53 7.67
C LEU A 79 -6.54 1.64 8.69
N LYS A 80 -7.58 2.03 9.43
CA LYS A 80 -7.50 3.04 10.48
C LYS A 80 -8.21 2.52 11.73
N GLY A 81 -7.67 2.79 12.91
CA GLY A 81 -8.30 2.38 14.16
C GLY A 81 -7.35 2.37 15.34
N GLU A 82 -7.93 2.25 16.53
CA GLU A 82 -7.16 2.25 17.77
C GLU A 82 -6.26 1.01 17.91
N GLY A 83 -6.67 -0.11 17.31
CA GLY A 83 -5.87 -1.34 17.33
C GLY A 83 -4.73 -1.36 16.32
N VAL A 84 -4.61 -0.33 15.48
CA VAL A 84 -3.55 -0.23 14.50
C VAL A 84 -2.46 0.67 15.09
N GLU A 85 -1.43 0.03 15.64
CA GLU A 85 -0.30 0.79 16.20
C GLU A 85 0.56 1.33 15.08
N ALA A 86 0.90 2.61 15.18
CA ALA A 86 1.91 3.19 14.32
C ALA A 86 3.27 2.61 14.71
N GLU A 87 3.86 1.80 13.84
CA GLU A 87 5.21 1.29 14.08
C GLU A 87 6.20 2.45 14.12
N LYS A 88 7.18 2.34 15.00
CA LYS A 88 8.29 3.30 15.01
C LYS A 88 9.05 3.14 13.72
N ILE A 89 9.02 4.17 12.89
CA ILE A 89 9.74 4.20 11.64
C ILE A 89 11.22 4.44 11.95
N SER A 90 12.08 3.54 11.49
CA SER A 90 13.53 3.70 11.68
C SER A 90 14.04 4.93 10.92
N LEU A 91 15.19 5.45 11.33
CA LEU A 91 15.82 6.57 10.62
C LEU A 91 16.06 6.24 9.15
N THR A 92 16.53 5.03 8.86
CA THR A 92 16.78 4.57 7.49
C THR A 92 15.49 4.58 6.67
N THR A 93 14.39 4.04 7.22
CA THR A 93 13.10 4.04 6.55
C THR A 93 12.60 5.46 6.30
N THR A 94 12.76 6.36 7.27
CA THR A 94 12.39 7.78 7.12
C THR A 94 13.17 8.42 5.97
N ILE A 95 14.47 8.18 5.89
CA ILE A 95 15.33 8.69 4.82
C ILE A 95 14.86 8.18 3.46
N ILE A 96 14.53 6.89 3.35
CA ILE A 96 14.04 6.28 2.10
C ILE A 96 12.73 6.94 1.67
N ILE A 97 11.80 7.17 2.60
CA ILE A 97 10.54 7.85 2.29
C ILE A 97 10.78 9.28 1.80
N LEU A 98 11.67 10.01 2.46
CA LEU A 98 12.02 11.38 2.04
C LEU A 98 12.66 11.41 0.65
N LEU A 99 13.57 10.47 0.38
CA LEU A 99 14.19 10.34 -0.93
C LEU A 99 13.15 10.02 -2.01
N ALA A 100 12.22 9.11 -1.72
CA ALA A 100 11.15 8.77 -2.65
C ALA A 100 10.29 10.00 -2.97
N ARG A 101 10.00 10.85 -1.98
CA ARG A 101 9.26 12.09 -2.21
C ARG A 101 10.02 13.09 -3.07
N ILE A 102 11.32 13.20 -2.86
CA ILE A 102 12.18 14.07 -3.67
C ILE A 102 12.21 13.59 -5.12
N ILE A 103 12.40 12.28 -5.33
CA ILE A 103 12.41 11.68 -6.67
C ILE A 103 11.06 11.90 -7.36
N TYR A 104 9.96 11.67 -6.65
CA TYR A 104 8.62 11.89 -7.17
C TYR A 104 8.45 13.32 -7.67
N ARG A 105 8.82 14.30 -6.83
CA ARG A 105 8.70 15.71 -7.17
C ARG A 105 9.57 16.06 -8.39
N ASP A 106 10.82 15.58 -8.42
CA ASP A 106 11.72 15.85 -9.52
C ASP A 106 11.21 15.28 -10.84
N LYS A 107 10.66 14.07 -10.80
CA LYS A 107 10.10 13.43 -12.01
C LYS A 107 8.84 14.13 -12.49
N ILE A 108 7.94 14.52 -11.58
CA ILE A 108 6.71 15.24 -11.95
C ILE A 108 7.02 16.64 -12.49
N LEU A 109 7.88 17.40 -11.82
CA LEU A 109 8.19 18.77 -12.19
C LEU A 109 9.19 18.87 -13.34
N GLY A 110 10.19 17.97 -13.35
CA GLY A 110 11.27 18.02 -14.34
C GLY A 110 10.93 17.30 -15.64
N GLU A 111 10.22 16.18 -15.56
CA GLU A 111 9.92 15.35 -16.71
C GLU A 111 8.45 15.41 -17.14
N GLY A 112 7.59 16.03 -16.35
CA GLY A 112 6.17 16.17 -16.68
C GLY A 112 5.38 14.88 -16.67
N LEU A 113 5.83 13.87 -15.92
CA LEU A 113 5.17 12.58 -15.86
C LEU A 113 3.92 12.64 -14.98
N GLU A 114 2.84 12.01 -15.45
CA GLU A 114 1.59 11.93 -14.67
C GLU A 114 1.72 10.93 -13.54
N ALA A 115 2.46 9.84 -13.75
CA ALA A 115 2.74 8.84 -12.74
C ALA A 115 4.25 8.57 -12.73
N THR A 116 4.80 8.35 -11.55
CA THR A 116 6.24 8.12 -11.43
C THR A 116 6.51 6.91 -10.54
N VAL A 117 7.58 6.21 -10.86
CA VAL A 117 8.08 5.07 -10.10
C VAL A 117 9.58 5.22 -9.92
N THR A 118 10.10 4.58 -8.89
CA THR A 118 11.54 4.58 -8.60
C THR A 118 12.01 3.19 -8.22
N ASN A 119 13.31 2.98 -8.22
CA ASN A 119 13.94 1.73 -7.81
C ASN A 119 15.06 2.01 -6.82
N LEU A 120 15.69 0.94 -6.34
CA LEU A 120 16.73 1.04 -5.33
C LEU A 120 17.96 1.83 -5.80
N GLU A 121 18.32 1.71 -7.10
CA GLU A 121 19.47 2.43 -7.64
C GLU A 121 19.24 3.92 -7.68
N GLU A 122 18.03 4.37 -8.06
CA GLU A 122 17.68 5.79 -8.00
C GLU A 122 17.75 6.31 -6.58
N LEU A 123 17.23 5.55 -5.62
CA LEU A 123 17.30 5.91 -4.21
C LEU A 123 18.75 6.07 -3.73
N ARG A 124 19.62 5.15 -4.12
CA ARG A 124 21.04 5.24 -3.77
C ARG A 124 21.71 6.46 -4.36
N THR A 125 21.43 6.77 -5.62
CA THR A 125 21.98 7.93 -6.31
C THR A 125 21.57 9.23 -5.61
N TYR A 126 20.29 9.37 -5.30
CA TYR A 126 19.79 10.55 -4.57
C TYR A 126 20.37 10.61 -3.15
N GLY A 127 20.53 9.47 -2.50
CA GLY A 127 21.13 9.39 -1.17
C GLY A 127 22.56 9.88 -1.17
N LYS A 128 23.35 9.50 -2.18
CA LYS A 128 24.73 9.96 -2.33
C LYS A 128 24.79 11.47 -2.61
N ASN A 129 23.93 11.94 -3.50
CA ASN A 129 23.91 13.35 -3.89
C ASN A 129 23.49 14.28 -2.75
N THR A 130 22.63 13.78 -1.87
CA THR A 130 22.13 14.54 -0.71
C THR A 130 22.91 14.28 0.57
N ASN A 131 23.82 13.32 0.57
CA ASN A 131 24.59 12.85 1.72
C ASN A 131 23.74 12.27 2.86
N LEU A 132 22.47 11.99 2.62
CA LEU A 132 21.59 11.45 3.65
C LEU A 132 21.95 10.02 4.04
N LEU A 133 22.33 9.18 3.07
CA LEU A 133 22.66 7.77 3.30
C LEU A 133 24.12 7.56 3.70
N ASN A 134 24.96 8.58 3.61
CA ASN A 134 26.38 8.50 3.95
C ASN A 134 26.68 8.88 5.41
N ARG A 135 25.65 9.18 6.18
CA ARG A 135 25.82 9.46 7.60
C ARG A 135 26.07 8.16 8.37
N LYS A 136 27.11 8.18 9.13
CA LYS A 136 27.41 7.11 10.07
C LYS A 136 26.69 7.35 11.40
#